data_8c446d7b435e43edfd5ec88a693e7287
#
_entry.id   8c446d7b435e43edfd5ec88a693e7287
#
_cell.length_a   1.000
_cell.length_b   1.000
_cell.length_c   1.000
_cell.angle_alpha   90.00
_cell.angle_beta   90.00
_cell.angle_gamma   90.00
#
_symmetry.space_group_name_H-M   'P 1'
#
loop_
_entity.id
_entity.type
_entity.pdbx_description
1 polymer ?
#
loop_
_entity_poly.entity_id
_entity_poly.type
_entity_poly.pdbx_seq_one_letter_code
_entity_poly.pdbx_strand_id
1 'polypeptide(L)'
;MPETIADLTVRPARTPDLPALLDLYALLSGEVRTAAEASDGEQRAFADVLADPRQRLLVAERGGAVVGSVTLIVVPNLTHDGKPYGIIENVVVREDARRGGVGAALMREAIAAAREAGCYKVTLTSNLRRTDAHSFYEWLGFVTTQRTFRVDL
;
A
#
# COMPACT_ATOMS: atom_id res chain seq x y z
N MET A 1 -1.37 -18.40 21.80
CA MET A 1 -2.15 -17.19 22.15
C MET A 1 -2.45 -16.47 20.86
N PRO A 2 -3.71 -16.18 20.53
CA PRO A 2 -3.99 -15.27 19.43
C PRO A 2 -3.46 -13.90 19.84
N GLU A 3 -2.49 -13.37 19.10
CA GLU A 3 -2.04 -12.00 19.27
C GLU A 3 -3.24 -11.07 19.09
N THR A 4 -3.52 -10.34 20.10
CA THR A 4 -4.65 -9.42 20.18
C THR A 4 -4.48 -8.34 19.13
N ILE A 5 -5.51 -8.12 18.31
CA ILE A 5 -5.64 -6.98 17.39
C ILE A 5 -5.50 -5.62 18.13
N ALA A 6 -5.42 -5.65 19.45
CA ALA A 6 -5.46 -4.48 20.34
C ALA A 6 -4.33 -3.45 20.13
N ASP A 7 -3.22 -3.82 19.49
CA ASP A 7 -2.07 -2.93 19.30
C ASP A 7 -1.81 -2.52 17.84
N LEU A 8 -2.72 -2.88 16.92
CA LEU A 8 -2.57 -2.53 15.51
C LEU A 8 -3.24 -1.18 15.21
N THR A 9 -2.45 -0.23 14.73
CA THR A 9 -2.93 1.07 14.28
C THR A 9 -2.53 1.30 12.83
N VAL A 10 -3.48 1.74 11.99
CA VAL A 10 -3.19 2.22 10.64
C VAL A 10 -3.21 3.76 10.67
N ARG A 11 -2.16 4.37 10.17
CA ARG A 11 -1.98 5.83 10.16
C ARG A 11 -1.27 6.31 8.91
N PRO A 12 -1.37 7.60 8.55
CA PRO A 12 -0.51 8.19 7.53
C PRO A 12 0.98 8.03 7.87
N ALA A 13 1.78 7.79 6.84
CA ALA A 13 3.22 7.76 6.97
C ALA A 13 3.79 9.13 7.36
N ARG A 14 4.91 9.11 8.07
CA ARG A 14 5.64 10.30 8.54
C ARG A 14 7.12 10.17 8.15
N THR A 15 7.84 11.25 8.16
CA THR A 15 9.27 11.28 7.80
C THR A 15 10.12 10.20 8.48
N PRO A 16 9.95 9.90 9.79
CA PRO A 16 10.74 8.85 10.45
C PRO A 16 10.43 7.42 9.98
N ASP A 17 9.36 7.20 9.22
CA ASP A 17 8.97 5.86 8.74
C ASP A 17 9.79 5.39 7.53
N LEU A 18 10.54 6.29 6.86
CA LEU A 18 11.23 5.98 5.61
C LEU A 18 12.13 4.73 5.70
N PRO A 19 13.00 4.55 6.70
CA PRO A 19 13.82 3.35 6.77
C PRO A 19 13.01 2.05 6.81
N ALA A 20 11.97 1.99 7.63
CA ALA A 20 11.08 0.83 7.72
C ALA A 20 10.31 0.58 6.41
N LEU A 21 9.87 1.62 5.73
CA LEU A 21 9.21 1.52 4.43
C LEU A 21 10.14 0.95 3.36
N LEU A 22 11.39 1.39 3.32
CA LEU A 22 12.38 0.87 2.36
C LEU A 22 12.68 -0.61 2.59
N ASP A 23 12.75 -1.05 3.85
CA ASP A 23 12.91 -2.45 4.20
C ASP A 23 11.70 -3.28 3.75
N LEU A 24 10.47 -2.77 3.96
CA LEU A 24 9.25 -3.41 3.48
C LEU A 24 9.21 -3.51 1.96
N TYR A 25 9.61 -2.45 1.24
CA TYR A 25 9.60 -2.44 -0.22
C TYR A 25 10.65 -3.37 -0.84
N ALA A 26 11.76 -3.59 -0.16
CA ALA A 26 12.73 -4.61 -0.55
C ALA A 26 12.09 -6.02 -0.59
N LEU A 27 11.16 -6.32 0.32
CA LEU A 27 10.39 -7.56 0.29
C LEU A 27 9.52 -7.71 -0.96
N LEU A 28 8.98 -6.62 -1.49
CA LEU A 28 8.16 -6.65 -2.72
C LEU A 28 8.99 -6.99 -3.96
N SER A 29 10.22 -6.47 -4.05
CA SER A 29 11.12 -6.74 -5.17
C SER A 29 11.89 -8.05 -5.02
N GLY A 30 11.81 -8.71 -3.87
CA GLY A 30 12.60 -9.90 -3.55
C GLY A 30 14.09 -9.60 -3.37
N GLU A 31 14.42 -8.34 -3.12
CA GLU A 31 15.78 -7.86 -2.91
C GLU A 31 16.10 -7.77 -1.41
N VAL A 32 17.38 -7.93 -1.09
CA VAL A 32 17.89 -7.64 0.25
C VAL A 32 18.46 -6.23 0.24
N ARG A 33 17.88 -5.35 1.03
CA ARG A 33 18.41 -4.00 1.19
C ARG A 33 19.72 -4.05 1.97
N THR A 34 20.80 -3.61 1.34
CA THR A 34 22.15 -3.56 1.95
C THR A 34 22.55 -2.16 2.37
N ALA A 35 21.89 -1.12 1.85
CA ALA A 35 22.18 0.27 2.21
C ALA A 35 21.62 0.58 3.62
N ALA A 36 22.49 1.12 4.48
CA ALA A 36 22.10 1.51 5.85
C ALA A 36 21.21 2.76 5.86
N GLU A 37 21.36 3.64 4.87
CA GLU A 37 20.64 4.91 4.77
C GLU A 37 19.88 5.04 3.45
N ALA A 38 18.85 5.87 3.46
CA ALA A 38 18.12 6.22 2.25
C ALA A 38 18.98 7.10 1.34
N SER A 39 18.94 6.81 0.04
CA SER A 39 19.57 7.66 -0.97
C SER A 39 18.87 9.02 -1.07
N ASP A 40 19.55 10.02 -1.63
CA ASP A 40 18.93 11.34 -1.89
C ASP A 40 17.69 11.22 -2.78
N GLY A 41 17.70 10.29 -3.73
CA GLY A 41 16.55 10.02 -4.60
C GLY A 41 15.36 9.47 -3.83
N GLU A 42 15.59 8.51 -2.95
CA GLU A 42 14.55 7.93 -2.09
C GLU A 42 13.98 8.98 -1.12
N GLN A 43 14.82 9.81 -0.53
CA GLN A 43 14.39 10.91 0.36
C GLN A 43 13.53 11.94 -0.38
N ARG A 44 13.94 12.37 -1.57
CA ARG A 44 13.15 13.31 -2.40
C ARG A 44 11.82 12.70 -2.80
N ALA A 45 11.81 11.48 -3.33
CA ALA A 45 10.58 10.79 -3.73
C ALA A 45 9.61 10.63 -2.55
N PHE A 46 10.13 10.30 -1.37
CA PHE A 46 9.31 10.18 -0.17
C PHE A 46 8.69 11.52 0.25
N ALA A 47 9.47 12.60 0.22
CA ALA A 47 8.96 13.94 0.50
C ALA A 47 7.86 14.35 -0.49
N ASP A 48 8.05 14.05 -1.78
CA ASP A 48 7.05 14.34 -2.83
C ASP A 48 5.75 13.56 -2.59
N VAL A 49 5.86 12.27 -2.22
CA VAL A 49 4.68 11.45 -1.89
C VAL A 49 3.93 12.01 -0.69
N LEU A 50 4.64 12.40 0.37
CA LEU A 50 4.01 12.97 1.57
C LEU A 50 3.35 14.32 1.31
N ALA A 51 3.87 15.10 0.35
CA ALA A 51 3.36 16.42 0.00
C ALA A 51 2.19 16.37 -1.00
N ASP A 52 2.03 15.28 -1.77
CA ASP A 52 0.97 15.18 -2.78
C ASP A 52 -0.38 14.83 -2.13
N PRO A 53 -1.38 15.76 -2.17
CA PRO A 53 -2.68 15.52 -1.55
C PRO A 53 -3.48 14.39 -2.22
N ARG A 54 -3.08 13.94 -3.42
CA ARG A 54 -3.70 12.82 -4.13
C ARG A 54 -3.15 11.47 -3.73
N GLN A 55 -2.08 11.45 -2.94
CA GLN A 55 -1.48 10.22 -2.45
C GLN A 55 -1.75 10.04 -0.95
N ARG A 56 -2.13 8.83 -0.57
CA ARG A 56 -2.31 8.41 0.82
C ARG A 56 -1.37 7.24 1.06
N LEU A 57 -0.18 7.53 1.57
CA LEU A 57 0.74 6.50 2.03
C LEU A 57 0.41 6.19 3.48
N LEU A 58 -0.11 4.97 3.70
CA LEU A 58 -0.51 4.48 5.01
C LEU A 58 0.48 3.45 5.52
N VAL A 59 0.74 3.46 6.81
CA VAL A 59 1.52 2.44 7.51
C VAL A 59 0.67 1.77 8.58
N ALA A 60 0.91 0.49 8.76
CA ALA A 60 0.40 -0.27 9.90
C ALA A 60 1.49 -0.35 10.96
N GLU A 61 1.17 0.09 12.15
CA GLU A 61 2.06 0.08 13.31
C GLU A 61 1.55 -0.91 14.35
N ARG A 62 2.44 -1.75 14.85
CA ARG A 62 2.18 -2.69 15.95
C ARG A 62 3.34 -2.65 16.93
N GLY A 63 3.04 -2.43 18.22
CA GLY A 63 4.06 -2.35 19.24
C GLY A 63 5.14 -1.27 18.99
N GLY A 64 4.77 -0.15 18.36
CA GLY A 64 5.69 0.94 18.01
C GLY A 64 6.54 0.69 16.77
N ALA A 65 6.36 -0.43 16.06
CA ALA A 65 7.09 -0.76 14.84
C ALA A 65 6.16 -0.76 13.61
N VAL A 66 6.63 -0.22 12.49
CA VAL A 66 5.94 -0.31 11.20
C VAL A 66 6.06 -1.74 10.67
N VAL A 67 4.92 -2.39 10.48
CA VAL A 67 4.84 -3.79 10.07
C VAL A 67 4.18 -3.99 8.71
N GLY A 68 3.67 -2.95 8.10
CA GLY A 68 3.06 -3.02 6.78
C GLY A 68 2.78 -1.64 6.21
N SER A 69 2.46 -1.59 4.92
CA SER A 69 2.19 -0.35 4.20
C SER A 69 1.29 -0.57 2.99
N VAL A 70 0.61 0.49 2.58
CA VAL A 70 -0.16 0.59 1.34
C VAL A 70 -0.16 2.03 0.85
N THR A 71 -0.14 2.23 -0.45
CA THR A 71 -0.32 3.54 -1.07
C THR A 71 -1.63 3.56 -1.85
N LEU A 72 -2.46 4.56 -1.61
CA LEU A 72 -3.60 4.92 -2.45
C LEU A 72 -3.23 6.15 -3.27
N ILE A 73 -3.44 6.08 -4.57
CA ILE A 73 -3.30 7.22 -5.49
C ILE A 73 -4.69 7.56 -6.03
N VAL A 74 -5.13 8.80 -5.82
CA VAL A 74 -6.39 9.31 -6.37
C VAL A 74 -6.11 9.97 -7.71
N VAL A 75 -6.69 9.42 -8.77
CA VAL A 75 -6.45 9.87 -10.14
C VAL A 75 -7.67 10.68 -10.63
N PRO A 76 -7.51 11.96 -10.97
CA PRO A 76 -8.54 12.72 -11.64
C PRO A 76 -8.94 12.06 -12.96
N ASN A 77 -10.22 12.12 -13.31
CA ASN A 77 -10.75 11.41 -14.46
C ASN A 77 -11.90 12.19 -15.09
N LEU A 78 -12.00 12.15 -16.42
CA LEU A 78 -13.06 12.84 -17.18
C LEU A 78 -14.30 11.97 -17.37
N THR A 79 -14.15 10.64 -17.37
CA THR A 79 -15.28 9.72 -17.50
C THR A 79 -16.06 9.62 -16.18
N HIS A 80 -17.19 8.94 -16.17
CA HIS A 80 -18.02 8.74 -14.99
C HIS A 80 -18.41 10.04 -14.29
N ASP A 81 -18.79 11.03 -15.12
CA ASP A 81 -19.23 12.34 -14.65
C ASP A 81 -18.13 13.11 -13.84
N GLY A 82 -16.88 12.96 -14.27
CA GLY A 82 -15.73 13.61 -13.64
C GLY A 82 -15.31 13.01 -12.30
N LYS A 83 -15.84 11.84 -11.93
CA LYS A 83 -15.43 11.18 -10.68
C LYS A 83 -14.03 10.60 -10.80
N PRO A 84 -13.17 10.81 -9.80
CA PRO A 84 -11.85 10.20 -9.77
C PRO A 84 -11.93 8.68 -9.56
N TYR A 85 -10.82 8.00 -9.78
CA TYR A 85 -10.64 6.60 -9.36
C TYR A 85 -9.38 6.45 -8.52
N GLY A 86 -9.32 5.36 -7.75
CA GLY A 86 -8.17 5.05 -6.92
C GLY A 86 -7.31 3.95 -7.53
N ILE A 87 -6.00 4.07 -7.36
CA ILE A 87 -5.04 3.01 -7.61
C ILE A 87 -4.38 2.64 -6.28
N ILE A 88 -4.38 1.36 -5.94
CA ILE A 88 -3.64 0.85 -4.78
C ILE A 88 -2.33 0.25 -5.26
N GLU A 89 -1.25 0.69 -4.64
CA GLU A 89 0.12 0.29 -4.93
C GLU A 89 0.86 -0.13 -3.66
N ASN A 90 1.92 -0.91 -3.85
CA ASN A 90 2.89 -1.24 -2.81
C ASN A 90 2.27 -1.81 -1.52
N VAL A 91 1.32 -2.73 -1.68
CA VAL A 91 0.75 -3.45 -0.54
C VAL A 91 1.77 -4.45 -0.02
N VAL A 92 2.23 -4.26 1.19
CA VAL A 92 3.23 -5.11 1.80
C VAL A 92 3.00 -5.28 3.30
N VAL A 93 3.23 -6.48 3.80
CA VAL A 93 3.21 -6.82 5.22
C VAL A 93 4.47 -7.60 5.54
N ARG A 94 5.14 -7.21 6.62
CA ARG A 94 6.33 -7.90 7.14
C ARG A 94 6.00 -9.36 7.41
N GLU A 95 6.91 -10.28 7.08
CA GLU A 95 6.64 -11.73 7.10
C GLU A 95 6.14 -12.23 8.46
N ASP A 96 6.76 -11.76 9.55
CA ASP A 96 6.40 -12.13 10.91
C ASP A 96 5.07 -11.52 11.41
N ALA A 97 4.54 -10.55 10.68
CA ALA A 97 3.24 -9.91 10.95
C ALA A 97 2.11 -10.39 10.03
N ARG A 98 2.41 -11.28 9.08
CA ARG A 98 1.40 -11.85 8.17
C ARG A 98 0.42 -12.73 8.95
N ARG A 99 -0.80 -12.90 8.38
CA ARG A 99 -1.93 -13.65 8.97
C ARG A 99 -2.49 -13.06 10.27
N GLY A 100 -2.01 -11.86 10.68
CA GLY A 100 -2.51 -11.11 11.84
C GLY A 100 -3.49 -9.99 11.48
N GLY A 101 -4.12 -10.00 10.30
CA GLY A 101 -5.10 -9.00 9.88
C GLY A 101 -4.52 -7.66 9.43
N VAL A 102 -3.20 -7.50 9.37
CA VAL A 102 -2.52 -6.24 9.00
C VAL A 102 -2.89 -5.80 7.58
N GLY A 103 -2.79 -6.71 6.61
CA GLY A 103 -3.13 -6.42 5.22
C GLY A 103 -4.59 -6.01 5.06
N ALA A 104 -5.51 -6.69 5.73
CA ALA A 104 -6.94 -6.37 5.70
C ALA A 104 -7.22 -5.00 6.33
N ALA A 105 -6.55 -4.64 7.41
CA ALA A 105 -6.68 -3.32 8.03
C ALA A 105 -6.18 -2.21 7.09
N LEU A 106 -5.01 -2.37 6.50
CA LEU A 106 -4.45 -1.42 5.51
C LEU A 106 -5.38 -1.23 4.31
N MET A 107 -5.89 -2.33 3.76
CA MET A 107 -6.78 -2.26 2.59
C MET A 107 -8.12 -1.61 2.91
N ARG A 108 -8.70 -1.87 4.08
CA ARG A 108 -9.93 -1.21 4.52
C ARG A 108 -9.76 0.30 4.65
N GLU A 109 -8.66 0.75 5.24
CA GLU A 109 -8.36 2.18 5.37
C GLU A 109 -8.12 2.85 4.01
N ALA A 110 -7.38 2.19 3.11
CA ALA A 110 -7.17 2.69 1.75
C ALA A 110 -8.47 2.79 0.95
N ILE A 111 -9.36 1.79 1.05
CA ILE A 111 -10.67 1.81 0.39
C ILE A 111 -11.58 2.89 1.00
N ALA A 112 -11.55 3.06 2.31
CA ALA A 112 -12.29 4.13 2.98
C ALA A 112 -11.83 5.52 2.51
N ALA A 113 -10.52 5.73 2.44
CA ALA A 113 -9.93 6.98 1.91
C ALA A 113 -10.31 7.24 0.45
N ALA A 114 -10.38 6.19 -0.39
CA ALA A 114 -10.84 6.31 -1.76
C ALA A 114 -12.33 6.73 -1.86
N ARG A 115 -13.18 6.18 -0.99
CA ARG A 115 -14.60 6.58 -0.90
C ARG A 115 -14.74 8.03 -0.46
N GLU A 116 -14.00 8.47 0.54
CA GLU A 116 -13.98 9.86 0.99
C GLU A 116 -13.53 10.82 -0.11
N ALA A 117 -12.58 10.40 -0.95
CA ALA A 117 -12.13 11.17 -2.11
C ALA A 117 -13.12 11.17 -3.28
N GLY A 118 -14.25 10.45 -3.19
CA GLY A 118 -15.27 10.36 -4.22
C GLY A 118 -14.92 9.43 -5.38
N CYS A 119 -13.98 8.53 -5.21
CA CYS A 119 -13.61 7.55 -6.23
C CYS A 119 -14.78 6.62 -6.56
N TYR A 120 -15.02 6.40 -7.87
CA TYR A 120 -16.06 5.46 -8.30
C TYR A 120 -15.60 4.00 -8.31
N LYS A 121 -14.29 3.78 -8.32
CA LYS A 121 -13.66 2.45 -8.21
C LYS A 121 -12.26 2.56 -7.63
N VAL A 122 -11.73 1.44 -7.19
CA VAL A 122 -10.33 1.25 -6.83
C VAL A 122 -9.79 0.07 -7.63
N THR A 123 -8.60 0.21 -8.19
CA THR A 123 -7.89 -0.84 -8.90
C THR A 123 -6.54 -1.12 -8.26
N LEU A 124 -6.04 -2.32 -8.47
CA LEU A 124 -4.67 -2.70 -8.14
C LEU A 124 -4.14 -3.69 -9.17
N THR A 125 -2.84 -3.77 -9.30
CA THR A 125 -2.17 -4.82 -10.07
C THR A 125 -1.35 -5.70 -9.14
N SER A 126 -1.30 -6.99 -9.44
CA SER A 126 -0.51 -7.96 -8.69
C SER A 126 0.20 -8.87 -9.68
N ASN A 127 1.43 -9.26 -9.35
CA ASN A 127 2.18 -10.20 -10.18
C ASN A 127 1.42 -11.52 -10.29
N LEU A 128 1.35 -12.08 -11.50
CA LEU A 128 0.64 -13.34 -11.79
C LEU A 128 1.12 -14.52 -10.95
N ARG A 129 2.35 -14.48 -10.45
CA ARG A 129 2.94 -15.53 -9.60
C ARG A 129 2.51 -15.47 -8.14
N ARG A 130 1.91 -14.37 -7.69
CA ARG A 130 1.47 -14.16 -6.30
C ARG A 130 0.05 -14.66 -6.09
N THR A 131 -0.15 -15.97 -6.21
CA THR A 131 -1.48 -16.59 -6.11
C THR A 131 -2.14 -16.45 -4.74
N ASP A 132 -1.36 -16.42 -3.67
CA ASP A 132 -1.81 -16.13 -2.30
C ASP A 132 -2.35 -14.70 -2.15
N ALA A 133 -1.66 -13.73 -2.77
CA ALA A 133 -2.14 -12.36 -2.82
C ALA A 133 -3.44 -12.22 -3.60
N HIS A 134 -3.60 -12.96 -4.72
CA HIS A 134 -4.83 -12.96 -5.51
C HIS A 134 -6.02 -13.44 -4.68
N SER A 135 -5.89 -14.55 -3.97
CA SER A 135 -6.93 -15.07 -3.07
C SER A 135 -7.30 -14.06 -1.97
N PHE A 136 -6.31 -13.34 -1.44
CA PHE A 136 -6.53 -12.29 -0.47
C PHE A 136 -7.35 -11.12 -1.04
N TYR A 137 -7.04 -10.65 -2.27
CA TYR A 137 -7.80 -9.57 -2.89
C TYR A 137 -9.22 -10.01 -3.28
N GLU A 138 -9.40 -11.24 -3.76
CA GLU A 138 -10.73 -11.79 -4.03
C GLU A 138 -11.58 -11.88 -2.75
N TRP A 139 -10.97 -12.30 -1.63
CA TRP A 139 -11.63 -12.31 -0.34
C TRP A 139 -12.06 -10.91 0.12
N LEU A 140 -11.31 -9.86 -0.23
CA LEU A 140 -11.68 -8.46 0.00
C LEU A 140 -12.76 -7.93 -0.95
N GLY A 141 -13.20 -8.72 -1.93
CA GLY A 141 -14.23 -8.35 -2.89
C GLY A 141 -13.71 -7.77 -4.22
N PHE A 142 -12.39 -7.83 -4.45
CA PHE A 142 -11.84 -7.46 -5.76
C PHE A 142 -12.17 -8.55 -6.79
N VAL A 143 -12.42 -8.11 -8.01
CA VAL A 143 -12.66 -8.98 -9.15
C VAL A 143 -11.66 -8.69 -10.27
N THR A 144 -11.24 -9.73 -10.99
CA THR A 144 -10.32 -9.57 -12.11
C THR A 144 -11.12 -9.25 -13.37
N THR A 145 -11.00 -8.03 -13.87
CA THR A 145 -11.74 -7.56 -15.05
C THR A 145 -10.83 -7.05 -16.17
N GLN A 146 -9.55 -6.85 -15.91
CA GLN A 146 -8.62 -6.20 -16.84
C GLN A 146 -7.27 -6.91 -16.83
N ARG A 147 -6.54 -6.75 -17.95
CA ARG A 147 -5.14 -7.16 -18.07
C ARG A 147 -4.26 -5.92 -17.99
N THR A 148 -3.13 -6.05 -17.33
CA THR A 148 -2.07 -5.04 -17.33
C THR A 148 -1.08 -5.34 -18.44
N PHE A 149 -0.76 -4.33 -19.24
CA PHE A 149 0.34 -4.35 -20.19
C PHE A 149 1.45 -3.43 -19.68
N ARG A 150 2.69 -3.89 -19.75
CA ARG A 150 3.86 -3.17 -19.23
C ARG A 150 4.91 -3.04 -20.31
N VAL A 151 5.56 -1.89 -20.38
CA VAL A 151 6.81 -1.65 -21.12
C VAL A 151 7.80 -1.02 -20.15
N ASP A 152 9.01 -1.56 -20.10
CA ASP A 152 10.09 -0.96 -19.31
C ASP A 152 10.80 0.11 -20.16
N LEU A 153 11.22 1.22 -19.52
CA LEU A 153 11.79 2.40 -20.16
C LEU A 153 13.29 2.50 -19.89
#